data_c407d2baa09141f96fcbf7214dd33d5c
#
_entry.id   c407d2baa09141f96fcbf7214dd33d5c
#
_cell.length_a   1.000
_cell.length_b   1.000
_cell.length_c   1.000
_cell.angle_alpha   90.00
_cell.angle_beta   90.00
_cell.angle_gamma   90.00
#
_symmetry.space_group_name_H-M   'P 1'
#
loop_
_entity.id
_entity.type
_entity.pdbx_description
1 polymer ?
#
loop_
_entity_poly.entity_id
_entity_poly.type
_entity_poly.pdbx_seq_one_letter_code
_entity_poly.pdbx_strand_id
1 'polypeptide(L)'
;SKESLRNPTWKGLLYFARDIAVYAAILVGLYSTDAWYFLVPLWILAGLAVSGLFIIGHDAAHGALFKNQKLAYLIGQISMLPSLHAYHQWVYGHNRIHHGHTIKMEGDFVWRPTSPAQYRDLSWAGKIWHRITWSAIGSGIYYLVQIWFGGMILFVAQTKGAKRDRILIILAAIAMIAVPIALF
;
A
#
# COMPACT_ATOMS: atom_id res chain seq x y z
N SER A 1 -8.85 26.95 -10.09
CA SER A 1 -7.53 26.90 -9.42
C SER A 1 -7.33 25.53 -8.79
N LYS A 2 -6.09 25.08 -8.64
CA LYS A 2 -5.79 23.78 -7.97
C LYS A 2 -6.33 23.70 -6.54
N GLU A 3 -6.58 24.83 -5.90
CA GLU A 3 -7.16 24.91 -4.55
C GLU A 3 -8.64 24.52 -4.49
N SER A 4 -9.40 24.75 -5.56
CA SER A 4 -10.83 24.39 -5.61
C SER A 4 -11.07 22.89 -5.72
N LEU A 5 -10.04 22.11 -6.07
CA LEU A 5 -10.10 20.65 -6.20
C LEU A 5 -9.73 19.91 -4.90
N ARG A 6 -9.26 20.63 -3.88
CA ARG A 6 -8.88 20.01 -2.59
C ARG A 6 -10.09 19.88 -1.68
N ASN A 7 -10.26 18.71 -1.10
CA ASN A 7 -11.26 18.52 -0.06
C ASN A 7 -10.95 19.39 1.17
N PRO A 8 -11.99 19.89 1.89
CA PRO A 8 -11.79 20.49 3.20
C PRO A 8 -11.12 19.49 4.14
N THR A 9 -10.18 19.97 4.96
CA THR A 9 -9.41 19.13 5.90
C THR A 9 -10.29 18.25 6.79
N TRP A 10 -11.44 18.78 7.25
CA TRP A 10 -12.37 18.03 8.11
C TRP A 10 -12.95 16.79 7.40
N LYS A 11 -13.18 16.84 6.08
CA LYS A 11 -13.63 15.66 5.32
C LYS A 11 -12.55 14.58 5.27
N GLY A 12 -11.28 14.96 5.05
CA GLY A 12 -10.15 14.05 5.10
C GLY A 12 -10.00 13.37 6.47
N LEU A 13 -10.18 14.14 7.54
CA LEU A 13 -10.18 13.60 8.91
C LEU A 13 -11.37 12.66 9.18
N LEU A 14 -12.55 12.98 8.66
CA LEU A 14 -13.73 12.13 8.79
C LEU A 14 -13.54 10.79 8.06
N TYR A 15 -13.01 10.81 6.84
CA TYR A 15 -12.70 9.58 6.10
C TYR A 15 -11.67 8.72 6.83
N PHE A 16 -10.61 9.34 7.32
CA PHE A 16 -9.60 8.64 8.12
C PHE A 16 -10.20 8.03 9.40
N ALA A 17 -10.99 8.81 10.16
CA ALA A 17 -11.64 8.33 11.39
C ALA A 17 -12.60 7.15 11.12
N ARG A 18 -13.37 7.22 10.03
CA ARG A 18 -14.24 6.12 9.59
C ARG A 18 -13.44 4.86 9.32
N ASP A 19 -12.40 4.96 8.49
CA ASP A 19 -11.65 3.78 8.04
C ASP A 19 -10.83 3.16 9.16
N ILE A 20 -10.27 3.98 10.06
CA ILE A 20 -9.58 3.50 11.27
C ILE A 20 -10.57 2.80 12.22
N ALA A 21 -11.78 3.36 12.40
CA ALA A 21 -12.80 2.74 13.26
C ALA A 21 -13.28 1.40 12.69
N VAL A 22 -13.50 1.31 11.38
CA VAL A 22 -13.85 0.05 10.71
C VAL A 22 -12.73 -0.98 10.87
N TYR A 23 -11.48 -0.60 10.62
CA TYR A 23 -10.34 -1.50 10.79
C TYR A 23 -10.20 -1.99 12.22
N ALA A 24 -10.30 -1.09 13.21
CA ALA A 24 -10.25 -1.45 14.63
C ALA A 24 -11.39 -2.41 15.03
N ALA A 25 -12.61 -2.18 14.56
CA ALA A 25 -13.75 -3.08 14.81
C ALA A 25 -13.52 -4.47 14.25
N ILE A 26 -12.93 -4.58 13.05
CA ILE A 26 -12.57 -5.88 12.44
C ILE A 26 -11.49 -6.58 13.27
N LEU A 27 -10.46 -5.86 13.73
CA LEU A 27 -9.42 -6.45 14.59
C LEU A 27 -10.01 -6.95 15.92
N VAL A 28 -10.93 -6.21 16.54
CA VAL A 28 -11.66 -6.67 17.73
C VAL A 28 -12.46 -7.93 17.40
N GLY A 29 -13.14 -7.99 16.27
CA GLY A 29 -13.85 -9.19 15.80
C GLY A 29 -12.92 -10.39 15.64
N LEU A 30 -11.76 -10.21 15.01
CA LEU A 30 -10.74 -11.25 14.84
C LEU A 30 -10.21 -11.77 16.18
N TYR A 31 -10.03 -10.87 17.15
CA TYR A 31 -9.58 -11.24 18.50
C TYR A 31 -10.65 -11.95 19.33
N SER A 32 -11.93 -11.70 19.02
CA SER A 32 -13.07 -12.16 19.85
C SER A 32 -13.64 -13.52 19.45
N THR A 33 -13.07 -14.21 18.43
CA THR A 33 -13.59 -15.49 17.94
C THR A 33 -12.49 -16.43 17.46
N ASP A 34 -12.65 -17.73 17.78
CA ASP A 34 -11.81 -18.82 17.25
C ASP A 34 -12.53 -19.60 16.14
N ALA A 35 -13.79 -19.27 15.87
CA ALA A 35 -14.59 -19.97 14.87
C ALA A 35 -14.14 -19.62 13.44
N TRP A 36 -13.56 -20.59 12.72
CA TRP A 36 -12.99 -20.40 11.38
C TRP A 36 -13.96 -19.77 10.37
N TYR A 37 -15.27 -20.07 10.48
CA TYR A 37 -16.30 -19.52 9.60
C TYR A 37 -16.58 -18.03 9.82
N PHE A 38 -16.14 -17.45 10.95
CA PHE A 38 -16.09 -16.01 11.19
C PHE A 38 -14.71 -15.44 10.85
N LEU A 39 -13.63 -16.17 11.14
CA LEU A 39 -12.27 -15.70 10.88
C LEU A 39 -12.02 -15.45 9.39
N VAL A 40 -12.48 -16.36 8.50
CA VAL A 40 -12.27 -16.21 7.05
C VAL A 40 -12.94 -14.92 6.49
N PRO A 41 -14.24 -14.66 6.74
CA PRO A 41 -14.83 -13.38 6.34
C PRO A 41 -14.15 -12.16 6.95
N LEU A 42 -13.78 -12.21 8.23
CA LEU A 42 -13.09 -11.11 8.91
C LEU A 42 -11.71 -10.82 8.30
N TRP A 43 -10.94 -11.84 7.90
CA TRP A 43 -9.68 -11.64 7.18
C TRP A 43 -9.88 -10.96 5.84
N ILE A 44 -10.91 -11.32 5.09
CA ILE A 44 -11.25 -10.66 3.82
C ILE A 44 -11.61 -9.20 4.08
N LEU A 45 -12.45 -8.93 5.09
CA LEU A 45 -12.83 -7.58 5.47
C LEU A 45 -11.64 -6.76 5.97
N ALA A 46 -10.71 -7.39 6.73
CA ALA A 46 -9.47 -6.74 7.15
C ALA A 46 -8.62 -6.29 5.95
N GLY A 47 -8.48 -7.16 4.94
CA GLY A 47 -7.79 -6.80 3.69
C GLY A 47 -8.44 -5.62 2.97
N LEU A 48 -9.77 -5.59 2.88
CA LEU A 48 -10.52 -4.47 2.30
C LEU A 48 -10.36 -3.18 3.12
N ALA A 49 -10.41 -3.27 4.45
CA ALA A 49 -10.19 -2.12 5.34
C ALA A 49 -8.76 -1.56 5.22
N VAL A 50 -7.75 -2.43 5.15
CA VAL A 50 -6.35 -2.03 4.89
C VAL A 50 -6.22 -1.35 3.53
N SER A 51 -6.93 -1.82 2.50
CA SER A 51 -6.96 -1.16 1.19
C SER A 51 -7.61 0.23 1.27
N GLY A 52 -8.70 0.39 2.04
CA GLY A 52 -9.33 1.68 2.30
C GLY A 52 -8.37 2.66 2.99
N LEU A 53 -7.69 2.22 4.05
CA LEU A 53 -6.66 3.01 4.73
C LEU A 53 -5.52 3.39 3.78
N PHE A 54 -5.08 2.47 2.92
CA PHE A 54 -4.05 2.76 1.92
C PHE A 54 -4.48 3.88 0.96
N ILE A 55 -5.77 3.92 0.54
CA ILE A 55 -6.31 5.01 -0.28
C ILE A 55 -6.23 6.35 0.44
N ILE A 56 -6.53 6.40 1.75
CA ILE A 56 -6.35 7.63 2.54
C ILE A 56 -4.88 8.08 2.52
N GLY A 57 -3.95 7.15 2.70
CA GLY A 57 -2.51 7.43 2.60
C GLY A 57 -2.09 7.93 1.21
N HIS A 58 -2.61 7.31 0.15
CA HIS A 58 -2.43 7.70 -1.25
C HIS A 58 -2.88 9.15 -1.49
N ASP A 59 -4.10 9.49 -1.10
CA ASP A 59 -4.67 10.81 -1.34
C ASP A 59 -3.99 11.90 -0.47
N ALA A 60 -3.54 11.52 0.72
CA ALA A 60 -2.70 12.39 1.54
C ALA A 60 -1.35 12.68 0.85
N ALA A 61 -0.74 11.68 0.20
CA ALA A 61 0.51 11.82 -0.54
C ALA A 61 0.37 12.73 -1.78
N HIS A 62 -0.79 12.75 -2.41
CA HIS A 62 -1.12 13.69 -3.48
C HIS A 62 -1.49 15.10 -2.98
N GLY A 63 -1.60 15.31 -1.66
CA GLY A 63 -2.05 16.57 -1.07
C GLY A 63 -3.53 16.86 -1.36
N ALA A 64 -4.32 15.83 -1.68
CA ALA A 64 -5.74 15.96 -2.01
C ALA A 64 -6.62 16.13 -0.76
N LEU A 65 -6.24 15.51 0.37
CA LEU A 65 -7.03 15.52 1.60
C LEU A 65 -6.64 16.64 2.57
N PHE A 66 -5.37 17.04 2.60
CA PHE A 66 -4.88 17.97 3.61
C PHE A 66 -4.01 19.07 2.98
N LYS A 67 -4.27 20.34 3.36
CA LYS A 67 -3.41 21.46 2.98
C LYS A 67 -2.10 21.46 3.77
N ASN A 68 -2.15 21.04 5.05
CA ASN A 68 -0.99 20.97 5.92
C ASN A 68 -0.16 19.71 5.63
N GLN A 69 1.07 19.90 5.16
CA GLN A 69 1.96 18.78 4.79
C GLN A 69 2.38 17.90 5.98
N LYS A 70 2.47 18.47 7.19
CA LYS A 70 2.77 17.68 8.41
C LYS A 70 1.59 16.77 8.77
N LEU A 71 0.36 17.28 8.64
CA LEU A 71 -0.85 16.50 8.84
C LEU A 71 -0.99 15.42 7.76
N ALA A 72 -0.76 15.76 6.49
CA ALA A 72 -0.76 14.81 5.38
C ALA A 72 0.24 13.67 5.63
N TYR A 73 1.46 13.98 6.07
CA TYR A 73 2.46 12.99 6.44
C TYR A 73 1.97 12.09 7.59
N LEU A 74 1.52 12.69 8.69
CA LEU A 74 1.11 11.95 9.88
C LEU A 74 -0.03 10.97 9.57
N ILE A 75 -1.10 11.48 8.97
CA ILE A 75 -2.28 10.66 8.60
C ILE A 75 -1.90 9.63 7.53
N GLY A 76 -1.14 10.03 6.51
CA GLY A 76 -0.67 9.14 5.46
C GLY A 76 0.20 8.01 5.99
N GLN A 77 1.15 8.30 6.88
CA GLN A 77 2.00 7.28 7.49
C GLN A 77 1.18 6.30 8.35
N ILE A 78 0.27 6.79 9.21
CA ILE A 78 -0.60 5.95 10.03
C ILE A 78 -1.46 5.05 9.13
N SER A 79 -2.05 5.61 8.09
CA SER A 79 -2.93 4.88 7.15
C SER A 79 -2.18 3.82 6.35
N MET A 80 -0.91 4.02 6.06
CA MET A 80 -0.07 3.08 5.30
C MET A 80 0.63 2.02 6.18
N LEU A 81 0.65 2.17 7.50
CA LEU A 81 1.27 1.21 8.42
C LEU A 81 0.68 -0.20 8.30
N PRO A 82 -0.66 -0.41 8.29
CA PRO A 82 -1.22 -1.75 8.21
C PRO A 82 -0.83 -2.52 6.94
N SER A 83 -0.55 -1.82 5.86
CA SER A 83 -0.08 -2.40 4.59
C SER A 83 1.45 -2.42 4.46
N LEU A 84 2.18 -2.01 5.53
CA LEU A 84 3.65 -1.95 5.58
C LEU A 84 4.27 -1.12 4.44
N HIS A 85 3.67 0.03 4.12
CA HIS A 85 4.21 0.97 3.15
C HIS A 85 4.88 2.16 3.86
N ALA A 86 6.15 2.39 3.52
CA ALA A 86 6.89 3.57 3.99
C ALA A 86 6.44 4.81 3.20
N TYR A 87 5.75 5.74 3.85
CA TYR A 87 5.08 6.87 3.21
C TYR A 87 5.98 7.69 2.27
N HIS A 88 7.15 8.17 2.72
CA HIS A 88 8.02 8.97 1.86
C HIS A 88 8.64 8.15 0.73
N GLN A 89 8.89 6.87 0.94
CA GLN A 89 9.36 5.98 -0.12
C GLN A 89 8.27 5.79 -1.17
N TRP A 90 7.04 5.57 -0.71
CA TRP A 90 5.89 5.43 -1.59
C TRP A 90 5.62 6.72 -2.36
N VAL A 91 5.63 7.89 -1.69
CA VAL A 91 5.52 9.21 -2.33
C VAL A 91 6.59 9.39 -3.41
N TYR A 92 7.82 9.01 -3.15
CA TYR A 92 8.89 9.09 -4.15
C TYR A 92 8.62 8.18 -5.35
N GLY A 93 8.35 6.90 -5.10
CA GLY A 93 8.08 5.93 -6.16
C GLY A 93 6.82 6.29 -6.96
N HIS A 94 5.72 6.57 -6.28
CA HIS A 94 4.43 6.81 -6.89
C HIS A 94 4.35 8.19 -7.57
N ASN A 95 4.59 9.28 -6.84
CA ASN A 95 4.36 10.62 -7.39
C ASN A 95 5.46 11.06 -8.36
N ARG A 96 6.72 10.63 -8.17
CA ARG A 96 7.84 11.07 -9.02
C ARG A 96 8.18 10.08 -10.13
N ILE A 97 8.23 8.79 -9.82
CA ILE A 97 8.60 7.80 -10.82
C ILE A 97 7.37 7.37 -11.61
N HIS A 98 6.36 6.79 -10.96
CA HIS A 98 5.17 6.28 -11.64
C HIS A 98 4.44 7.40 -12.40
N HIS A 99 3.97 8.45 -11.73
CA HIS A 99 3.28 9.56 -12.40
C HIS A 99 4.14 10.34 -13.41
N GLY A 100 5.46 10.34 -13.23
CA GLY A 100 6.38 10.94 -14.20
C GLY A 100 6.62 10.10 -15.46
N HIS A 101 6.25 8.81 -15.44
CA HIS A 101 6.60 7.85 -16.49
C HIS A 101 5.47 6.88 -16.88
N THR A 102 4.22 7.17 -16.55
CA THR A 102 3.05 6.26 -16.71
C THR A 102 2.88 5.68 -18.10
N ILE A 103 3.39 6.35 -19.15
CA ILE A 103 3.32 5.89 -20.55
C ILE A 103 4.66 5.41 -21.09
N LYS A 104 5.71 5.39 -20.27
CA LYS A 104 7.07 4.99 -20.69
C LYS A 104 7.35 3.58 -20.20
N MET A 105 7.51 2.62 -21.11
CA MET A 105 7.73 1.21 -20.81
C MET A 105 8.93 0.95 -19.88
N GLU A 106 9.98 1.76 -19.93
CA GLU A 106 11.22 1.55 -19.16
C GLU A 106 11.31 2.41 -17.89
N GLY A 107 10.48 3.45 -17.77
CA GLY A 107 10.54 4.42 -16.67
C GLY A 107 9.64 4.09 -15.49
N ASP A 108 8.55 3.40 -15.72
CA ASP A 108 7.56 3.07 -14.71
C ASP A 108 7.84 1.70 -14.08
N PHE A 109 7.93 1.64 -12.75
CA PHE A 109 8.09 0.37 -12.04
C PHE A 109 6.75 -0.28 -11.66
N VAL A 110 5.66 0.47 -11.71
CA VAL A 110 4.31 -0.02 -11.38
C VAL A 110 3.69 -0.74 -12.57
N TRP A 111 3.85 -0.18 -13.77
CA TRP A 111 3.28 -0.71 -14.99
C TRP A 111 4.39 -1.04 -16.01
N ARG A 112 4.71 -2.33 -16.10
CA ARG A 112 5.76 -2.84 -17.01
C ARG A 112 5.18 -3.87 -17.96
N PRO A 113 4.44 -3.44 -18.99
CA PRO A 113 3.89 -4.36 -19.97
C PRO A 113 5.01 -5.05 -20.74
N THR A 114 4.87 -6.35 -20.94
CA THR A 114 5.80 -7.14 -21.72
C THR A 114 5.45 -7.01 -23.20
N SER A 115 6.40 -6.60 -24.05
CA SER A 115 6.16 -6.53 -25.49
C SER A 115 6.00 -7.93 -26.10
N PRO A 116 5.38 -8.08 -27.29
CA PRO A 116 5.25 -9.39 -27.96
C PRO A 116 6.61 -10.05 -28.22
N ALA A 117 7.66 -9.27 -28.49
CA ALA A 117 9.02 -9.80 -28.68
C ALA A 117 9.55 -10.38 -27.38
N GLN A 118 9.54 -9.58 -26.31
CA GLN A 118 9.97 -10.02 -24.97
C GLN A 118 9.20 -11.25 -24.49
N TYR A 119 7.88 -11.32 -24.74
CA TYR A 119 7.07 -12.48 -24.36
C TYR A 119 7.49 -13.75 -25.13
N ARG A 120 7.81 -13.63 -26.43
CA ARG A 120 8.31 -14.79 -27.22
C ARG A 120 9.59 -15.37 -26.65
N ASP A 121 10.48 -14.49 -26.18
CA ASP A 121 11.81 -14.85 -25.67
C ASP A 121 11.79 -15.42 -24.23
N LEU A 122 10.63 -15.30 -23.53
CA LEU A 122 10.48 -15.92 -22.22
C LEU A 122 10.58 -17.44 -22.30
N SER A 123 11.23 -18.05 -21.30
CA SER A 123 11.14 -19.48 -21.05
C SER A 123 9.68 -19.90 -20.81
N TRP A 124 9.38 -21.19 -20.88
CA TRP A 124 8.02 -21.69 -20.59
C TRP A 124 7.56 -21.32 -19.17
N ALA A 125 8.47 -21.41 -18.18
CA ALA A 125 8.18 -21.00 -16.81
C ALA A 125 7.91 -19.48 -16.74
N GLY A 126 8.69 -18.66 -17.47
CA GLY A 126 8.46 -17.22 -17.59
C GLY A 126 7.11 -16.88 -18.22
N LYS A 127 6.68 -17.64 -19.23
CA LYS A 127 5.34 -17.48 -19.86
C LYS A 127 4.21 -17.83 -18.87
N ILE A 128 4.36 -18.89 -18.08
CA ILE A 128 3.40 -19.25 -17.03
C ILE A 128 3.34 -18.15 -15.97
N TRP A 129 4.49 -17.72 -15.45
CA TRP A 129 4.56 -16.63 -14.47
C TRP A 129 3.91 -15.35 -14.99
N HIS A 130 4.21 -14.97 -16.23
CA HIS A 130 3.58 -13.82 -16.87
C HIS A 130 2.05 -13.98 -16.94
N ARG A 131 1.54 -15.12 -17.39
CA ARG A 131 0.09 -15.35 -17.46
C ARG A 131 -0.59 -15.29 -16.09
N ILE A 132 0.05 -15.84 -15.06
CA ILE A 132 -0.46 -15.77 -13.69
C ILE A 132 -0.52 -14.32 -13.22
N THR A 133 0.59 -13.61 -13.26
CA THR A 133 0.71 -12.25 -12.70
C THR A 133 -0.09 -11.20 -13.46
N TRP A 134 -0.35 -11.43 -14.75
CA TRP A 134 -1.17 -10.54 -15.61
C TRP A 134 -2.61 -11.01 -15.75
N SER A 135 -3.06 -11.95 -14.94
CA SER A 135 -4.47 -12.33 -14.82
C SER A 135 -5.18 -11.46 -13.75
N ALA A 136 -6.51 -11.42 -13.80
CA ALA A 136 -7.30 -10.70 -12.80
C ALA A 136 -7.04 -11.23 -11.37
N ILE A 137 -6.88 -12.54 -11.19
CA ILE A 137 -6.59 -13.16 -9.89
C ILE A 137 -5.14 -12.93 -9.49
N GLY A 138 -4.22 -12.93 -10.44
CA GLY A 138 -2.78 -12.79 -10.20
C GLY A 138 -2.30 -11.35 -10.02
N SER A 139 -3.14 -10.35 -10.23
CA SER A 139 -2.79 -8.94 -10.04
C SER A 139 -2.29 -8.65 -8.61
N GLY A 140 -2.85 -9.30 -7.60
CA GLY A 140 -2.38 -9.21 -6.22
C GLY A 140 -0.96 -9.78 -6.05
N ILE A 141 -0.63 -10.88 -6.73
CA ILE A 141 0.71 -11.47 -6.71
C ILE A 141 1.70 -10.53 -7.42
N TYR A 142 1.31 -9.97 -8.56
CA TYR A 142 2.11 -8.96 -9.26
C TYR A 142 2.41 -7.78 -8.35
N TYR A 143 1.37 -7.23 -7.70
CA TYR A 143 1.53 -6.11 -6.76
C TYR A 143 2.49 -6.48 -5.62
N LEU A 144 2.27 -7.62 -4.97
CA LEU A 144 3.10 -8.07 -3.85
C LEU A 144 4.58 -8.20 -4.24
N VAL A 145 4.89 -8.82 -5.37
CA VAL A 145 6.27 -9.13 -5.79
C VAL A 145 6.93 -7.92 -6.44
N GLN A 146 6.28 -7.30 -7.42
CA GLN A 146 6.90 -6.25 -8.24
C GLN A 146 6.82 -4.87 -7.57
N ILE A 147 5.68 -4.54 -6.98
CA ILE A 147 5.45 -3.20 -6.47
C ILE A 147 5.88 -3.11 -5.00
N TRP A 148 5.30 -3.96 -4.15
CA TRP A 148 5.56 -3.88 -2.71
C TRP A 148 6.97 -4.40 -2.36
N PHE A 149 7.29 -5.64 -2.68
CA PHE A 149 8.60 -6.20 -2.33
C PHE A 149 9.72 -5.50 -3.10
N GLY A 150 9.60 -5.33 -4.40
CA GLY A 150 10.57 -4.61 -5.23
C GLY A 150 10.71 -3.14 -4.85
N GLY A 151 9.61 -2.43 -4.66
CA GLY A 151 9.59 -0.98 -4.42
C GLY A 151 9.73 -0.58 -2.96
N MET A 152 9.28 -1.39 -2.00
CA MET A 152 9.33 -1.04 -0.57
C MET A 152 10.45 -1.74 0.20
N ILE A 153 10.84 -2.94 -0.20
CA ILE A 153 11.86 -3.73 0.51
C ILE A 153 13.22 -3.64 -0.18
N LEU A 154 13.31 -3.96 -1.47
CA LEU A 154 14.59 -3.99 -2.20
C LEU A 154 15.07 -2.59 -2.56
N PHE A 155 14.20 -1.75 -3.09
CA PHE A 155 14.55 -0.37 -3.40
C PHE A 155 14.41 0.52 -2.16
N VAL A 156 15.41 1.35 -1.90
CA VAL A 156 15.37 2.36 -0.82
C VAL A 156 15.67 3.73 -1.40
N ALA A 157 14.69 4.60 -1.43
CA ALA A 157 14.90 5.99 -1.83
C ALA A 157 15.93 6.67 -0.90
N GLN A 158 16.91 7.36 -1.48
CA GLN A 158 18.01 7.97 -0.75
C GLN A 158 17.62 9.31 -0.10
N THR A 159 16.44 9.37 0.51
CA THR A 159 15.95 10.53 1.25
C THR A 159 15.94 10.25 2.75
N LYS A 160 16.15 11.28 3.57
CA LYS A 160 16.09 11.15 5.05
C LYS A 160 14.70 10.64 5.51
N GLY A 161 13.62 11.11 4.87
CA GLY A 161 12.25 10.68 5.16
C GLY A 161 12.05 9.20 4.89
N ALA A 162 12.46 8.70 3.72
CA ALA A 162 12.32 7.29 3.36
C ALA A 162 13.10 6.35 4.30
N LYS A 163 14.31 6.74 4.70
CA LYS A 163 15.12 5.96 5.66
C LYS A 163 14.45 5.86 7.03
N ARG A 164 13.90 6.98 7.53
CA ARG A 164 13.17 7.01 8.79
C ARG A 164 11.89 6.16 8.73
N ASP A 165 11.11 6.32 7.70
CA ASP A 165 9.84 5.59 7.55
C ASP A 165 10.09 4.08 7.42
N ARG A 166 11.19 3.67 6.79
CA ARG A 166 11.60 2.26 6.73
C ARG A 166 11.82 1.66 8.12
N ILE A 167 12.45 2.40 9.03
CA ILE A 167 12.61 1.95 10.43
C ILE A 167 11.23 1.76 11.07
N LEU A 168 10.30 2.70 10.88
CA LEU A 168 8.93 2.58 11.40
C LEU A 168 8.23 1.33 10.85
N ILE A 169 8.39 1.03 9.57
CA ILE A 169 7.79 -0.17 8.96
C ILE A 169 8.39 -1.46 9.53
N ILE A 170 9.70 -1.51 9.74
CA ILE A 170 10.36 -2.65 10.37
C ILE A 170 9.84 -2.87 11.80
N LEU A 171 9.75 -1.79 12.59
CA LEU A 171 9.21 -1.84 13.94
C LEU A 171 7.74 -2.27 13.96
N ALA A 172 6.93 -1.75 13.02
CA ALA A 172 5.53 -2.16 12.86
C ALA A 172 5.41 -3.66 12.49
N ALA A 173 6.23 -4.14 11.56
CA ALA A 173 6.24 -5.55 11.18
C ALA A 173 6.64 -6.46 12.36
N ILE A 174 7.66 -6.06 13.13
CA ILE A 174 8.05 -6.78 14.35
C ILE A 174 6.89 -6.79 15.36
N ALA A 175 6.23 -5.65 15.59
CA ALA A 175 5.12 -5.55 16.52
C ALA A 175 3.92 -6.41 16.06
N MET A 176 3.61 -6.43 14.78
CA MET A 176 2.54 -7.27 14.20
C MET A 176 2.77 -8.79 14.42
N ILE A 177 4.02 -9.22 14.55
CA ILE A 177 4.38 -10.61 14.82
C ILE A 177 4.47 -10.85 16.33
N ALA A 178 5.17 -9.98 17.05
CA ALA A 178 5.48 -10.18 18.46
C ALA A 178 4.27 -10.03 19.39
N VAL A 179 3.37 -9.07 19.08
CA VAL A 179 2.19 -8.82 19.93
C VAL A 179 1.23 -10.02 19.96
N PRO A 180 0.81 -10.63 18.84
CA PRO A 180 0.01 -11.85 18.90
C PRO A 180 0.69 -12.98 19.65
N ILE A 181 2.00 -13.23 19.41
CA ILE A 181 2.75 -14.29 20.09
C ILE A 181 2.82 -14.07 21.62
N ALA A 182 2.86 -12.81 22.06
CA ALA A 182 2.90 -12.49 23.49
C ALA A 182 1.52 -12.57 24.19
N LEU A 183 0.43 -12.52 23.40
CA LEU A 183 -0.95 -12.54 23.91
C LEU A 183 -1.59 -13.93 23.86
N PHE A 184 -1.00 -14.89 23.14
CA PHE A 184 -1.45 -16.28 22.97
C PHE A 184 -0.34 -17.28 23.31
#